data_fa9347f69fba8f1a2c77ecd9e4f46d66
#
_entry.id   fa9347f69fba8f1a2c77ecd9e4f46d66
#
_cell.length_a   1.000
_cell.length_b   1.000
_cell.length_c   1.000
_cell.angle_alpha   90.00
_cell.angle_beta   90.00
_cell.angle_gamma   90.00
#
_symmetry.space_group_name_H-M   'P 1'
#
loop_
_entity.id
_entity.type
_entity.pdbx_description
1 polymer ?
#
loop_
_entity_poly.entity_id
_entity_poly.type
_entity_poly.pdbx_seq_one_letter_code
_entity_poly.pdbx_strand_id
1 'polypeptide(L)'
;MKKCVFGMVFFIGVLLLGISCSKSLSHSDREKQEEISALEEWNDQIVIGFSQLGAESAFRSSNTISMKETFTEDKGYHLYVEDGQQKQENQIMAIRTFIQQEVDYIVLAPVTETGWD
;
A
#
# COMPACT_ATOMS: atom_id res chain seq x y z
N MET A 1 -64.22 48.99 -2.15
CA MET A 1 -63.73 50.15 -2.88
C MET A 1 -62.23 50.04 -3.07
N LYS A 2 -61.82 50.26 -4.32
CA LYS A 2 -60.48 50.62 -4.80
C LYS A 2 -59.38 49.55 -4.74
N LYS A 3 -59.08 48.97 -5.86
CA LYS A 3 -58.19 49.26 -7.01
C LYS A 3 -56.77 48.75 -6.73
N CYS A 4 -56.41 47.69 -7.44
CA CYS A 4 -55.54 47.63 -8.61
C CYS A 4 -54.23 48.39 -8.46
N VAL A 5 -53.11 47.63 -8.60
CA VAL A 5 -52.07 47.90 -9.60
C VAL A 5 -51.15 46.64 -9.69
N PHE A 6 -51.27 46.01 -10.70
CA PHE A 6 -50.45 45.47 -11.76
C PHE A 6 -48.98 45.89 -11.66
N GLY A 7 -48.12 44.97 -11.31
CA GLY A 7 -46.69 45.10 -11.34
C GLY A 7 -46.10 43.86 -11.96
N MET A 8 -46.07 43.85 -13.28
CA MET A 8 -45.42 42.81 -14.11
C MET A 8 -43.91 42.98 -13.99
N VAL A 9 -43.28 42.19 -13.18
CA VAL A 9 -41.84 42.10 -13.15
C VAL A 9 -41.38 40.98 -14.06
N PHE A 10 -40.77 41.41 -15.14
CA PHE A 10 -40.11 40.60 -16.15
C PHE A 10 -38.88 39.92 -15.49
N PHE A 11 -39.01 38.65 -15.13
CA PHE A 11 -37.83 37.86 -14.73
C PHE A 11 -37.19 37.35 -16.02
N ILE A 12 -36.13 38.03 -16.42
CA ILE A 12 -35.19 37.56 -17.43
C ILE A 12 -34.46 36.35 -16.84
N GLY A 13 -34.88 35.17 -17.28
CA GLY A 13 -34.18 33.93 -16.98
C GLY A 13 -32.79 33.91 -17.64
N VAL A 14 -31.77 34.17 -16.85
CA VAL A 14 -30.39 33.86 -17.26
C VAL A 14 -30.22 32.35 -17.16
N LEU A 15 -30.33 31.70 -18.30
CA LEU A 15 -30.00 30.30 -18.47
C LEU A 15 -28.48 30.16 -18.40
N LEU A 16 -27.95 30.00 -17.20
CA LEU A 16 -26.56 29.56 -16.99
C LEU A 16 -26.48 28.11 -17.43
N LEU A 17 -26.08 27.88 -18.67
CA LEU A 17 -25.55 26.62 -19.14
C LEU A 17 -24.25 26.31 -18.35
N GLY A 18 -24.40 25.64 -17.20
CA GLY A 18 -23.30 25.01 -16.51
C GLY A 18 -22.72 23.92 -17.41
N ILE A 19 -21.67 24.24 -18.14
CA ILE A 19 -20.86 23.24 -18.80
C ILE A 19 -20.14 22.49 -17.67
N SER A 20 -20.79 21.43 -17.21
CA SER A 20 -20.16 20.40 -16.37
C SER A 20 -19.14 19.67 -17.24
N CYS A 21 -17.92 20.17 -17.25
CA CYS A 21 -16.79 19.49 -17.87
C CYS A 21 -16.40 18.33 -16.93
N SER A 22 -17.18 17.27 -16.96
CA SER A 22 -16.70 15.99 -16.42
C SER A 22 -15.61 15.52 -17.36
N LYS A 23 -14.35 15.85 -17.02
CA LYS A 23 -13.19 15.18 -17.59
C LYS A 23 -13.30 13.72 -17.21
N SER A 24 -13.76 12.90 -18.12
CA SER A 24 -13.60 11.45 -18.08
C SER A 24 -12.09 11.21 -18.11
N LEU A 25 -11.51 10.87 -16.95
CA LEU A 25 -10.12 10.42 -16.88
C LEU A 25 -9.96 9.22 -17.81
N SER A 26 -8.93 9.24 -18.65
CA SER A 26 -8.62 8.12 -19.52
C SER A 26 -8.25 6.91 -18.67
N HIS A 27 -8.37 5.70 -19.23
CA HIS A 27 -7.98 4.46 -18.53
C HIS A 27 -6.52 4.55 -18.01
N SER A 28 -5.63 5.14 -18.81
CA SER A 28 -4.22 5.36 -18.46
C SER A 28 -4.01 6.34 -17.29
N ASP A 29 -4.88 7.35 -17.17
CA ASP A 29 -4.78 8.32 -16.07
C ASP A 29 -5.29 7.72 -14.75
N ARG A 30 -6.26 6.79 -14.82
CA ARG A 30 -6.72 6.02 -13.66
C ARG A 30 -5.66 5.05 -13.14
N GLU A 31 -5.03 4.28 -14.03
CA GLU A 31 -3.94 3.36 -13.65
C GLU A 31 -2.80 4.11 -12.97
N LYS A 32 -2.40 5.27 -13.50
CA LYS A 32 -1.38 6.12 -12.86
C LYS A 32 -1.82 6.67 -11.49
N GLN A 33 -3.10 7.02 -11.36
CA GLN A 33 -3.62 7.56 -10.11
C GLN A 33 -3.69 6.48 -9.03
N GLU A 34 -4.06 5.24 -9.40
CA GLU A 34 -4.07 4.09 -8.51
C GLU A 34 -2.64 3.70 -8.10
N GLU A 35 -1.68 3.73 -9.04
CA GLU A 35 -0.27 3.48 -8.75
C GLU A 35 0.33 4.54 -7.82
N ILE A 36 0.05 5.83 -8.04
CA ILE A 36 0.51 6.90 -7.16
C ILE A 36 -0.13 6.79 -5.78
N SER A 37 -1.42 6.50 -5.67
CA SER A 37 -2.09 6.34 -4.38
C SER A 37 -1.58 5.13 -3.61
N ALA A 38 -1.27 4.04 -4.29
CA ALA A 38 -0.65 2.87 -3.68
C ALA A 38 0.77 3.18 -3.16
N LEU A 39 1.57 3.94 -3.92
CA LEU A 39 2.91 4.37 -3.49
C LEU A 39 2.86 5.34 -2.30
N GLU A 40 1.85 6.21 -2.23
CA GLU A 40 1.64 7.13 -1.11
C GLU A 40 1.19 6.37 0.15
N GLU A 41 0.34 5.35 0.02
CA GLU A 41 -0.10 4.51 1.12
C GLU A 41 1.05 3.69 1.72
N TRP A 42 2.01 3.25 0.88
CA TRP A 42 3.20 2.53 1.36
C TRP A 42 4.20 3.44 2.08
N ASN A 43 4.19 4.73 1.80
CA ASN A 43 5.13 5.67 2.41
C ASN A 43 4.84 5.94 3.91
N ASP A 44 3.66 5.55 4.40
CA ASP A 44 3.28 5.66 5.82
C ASP A 44 3.39 4.31 6.58
N GLN A 45 3.69 3.20 5.88
CA GLN A 45 3.80 1.88 6.50
C GLN A 45 5.23 1.57 6.92
N ILE A 46 5.37 0.84 8.03
CA ILE A 46 6.66 0.27 8.43
C ILE A 46 6.90 -1.01 7.61
N VAL A 47 7.95 -1.00 6.83
CA VAL A 47 8.31 -2.12 5.94
C VAL A 47 9.28 -3.06 6.64
N ILE A 48 8.92 -4.35 6.74
CA ILE A 48 9.70 -5.37 7.43
C ILE A 48 10.09 -6.47 6.46
N GLY A 49 11.37 -6.80 6.39
CA GLY A 49 11.88 -7.99 5.71
C GLY A 49 12.13 -9.11 6.70
N PHE A 50 11.43 -10.24 6.58
CA PHE A 50 11.61 -11.41 7.42
C PHE A 50 12.22 -12.56 6.60
N SER A 51 13.46 -12.96 6.95
CA SER A 51 14.10 -14.15 6.39
C SER A 51 14.00 -15.31 7.36
N GLN A 52 13.11 -16.27 7.06
CA GLN A 52 12.94 -17.51 7.81
C GLN A 52 14.03 -18.50 7.40
N LEU A 53 14.47 -19.33 8.34
CA LEU A 53 15.44 -20.41 8.11
C LEU A 53 14.92 -21.43 7.07
N GLY A 54 13.63 -21.79 7.17
CA GLY A 54 12.94 -22.77 6.35
C GLY A 54 11.54 -23.05 6.89
N ALA A 55 10.80 -23.91 6.22
CA ALA A 55 9.41 -24.25 6.57
C ALA A 55 9.20 -25.73 6.96
N GLU A 56 10.29 -26.48 7.22
CA GLU A 56 10.27 -27.92 7.39
C GLU A 56 9.79 -28.42 8.77
N SER A 57 9.53 -27.53 9.71
CA SER A 57 8.95 -27.86 11.00
C SER A 57 7.69 -27.11 11.32
N ALA A 58 6.81 -27.72 12.10
CA ALA A 58 5.59 -27.07 12.57
C ALA A 58 5.87 -25.76 13.33
N PHE A 59 6.96 -25.71 14.09
CA PHE A 59 7.39 -24.50 14.79
C PHE A 59 7.70 -23.34 13.83
N ARG A 60 8.46 -23.60 12.77
CA ARG A 60 8.84 -22.58 11.78
C ARG A 60 7.65 -22.10 10.98
N SER A 61 6.79 -23.04 10.58
CA SER A 61 5.53 -22.69 9.90
C SER A 61 4.63 -21.83 10.80
N SER A 62 4.47 -22.19 12.08
CA SER A 62 3.70 -21.39 13.03
C SER A 62 4.32 -20.02 13.29
N ASN A 63 5.66 -19.93 13.37
CA ASN A 63 6.36 -18.66 13.52
C ASN A 63 6.11 -17.75 12.31
N THR A 64 6.21 -18.28 11.10
CA THR A 64 5.91 -17.52 9.87
C THR A 64 4.45 -17.05 9.84
N ILE A 65 3.50 -17.88 10.25
CA ILE A 65 2.08 -17.51 10.36
C ILE A 65 1.93 -16.37 11.38
N SER A 66 2.53 -16.51 12.56
CA SER A 66 2.49 -15.49 13.61
C SER A 66 3.06 -14.13 13.12
N MET A 67 4.16 -14.13 12.36
CA MET A 67 4.70 -12.93 11.76
C MET A 67 3.68 -12.27 10.82
N LYS A 68 3.07 -13.05 9.92
CA LYS A 68 2.07 -12.56 8.97
C LYS A 68 0.79 -12.03 9.64
N GLU A 69 0.35 -12.63 10.73
CA GLU A 69 -0.82 -12.19 11.49
C GLU A 69 -0.54 -10.96 12.38
N THR A 70 0.72 -10.78 12.77
CA THR A 70 1.13 -9.67 13.62
C THR A 70 1.39 -8.40 12.81
N PHE A 71 2.11 -8.53 11.70
CA PHE A 71 2.54 -7.41 10.85
C PHE A 71 1.67 -7.35 9.59
N THR A 72 0.49 -6.78 9.73
CA THR A 72 -0.52 -6.65 8.66
C THR A 72 -0.67 -5.20 8.21
N GLU A 73 -1.13 -5.01 6.98
CA GLU A 73 -1.30 -3.68 6.36
C GLU A 73 -2.31 -2.82 7.13
N ASP A 74 -3.39 -3.42 7.65
CA ASP A 74 -4.38 -2.74 8.49
C ASP A 74 -3.82 -2.20 9.82
N LYS A 75 -2.64 -2.71 10.23
CA LYS A 75 -1.90 -2.24 11.41
C LYS A 75 -0.75 -1.30 11.07
N GLY A 76 -0.60 -0.92 9.80
CA GLY A 76 0.45 -0.03 9.32
C GLY A 76 1.79 -0.72 9.06
N TYR A 77 1.78 -2.01 8.72
CA TYR A 77 2.98 -2.76 8.37
C TYR A 77 2.90 -3.36 6.98
N HIS A 78 4.03 -3.42 6.30
CA HIS A 78 4.21 -4.20 5.09
C HIS A 78 5.29 -5.25 5.33
N LEU A 79 4.95 -6.55 5.22
CA LEU A 79 5.84 -7.65 5.56
C LEU A 79 6.26 -8.45 4.32
N TYR A 80 7.54 -8.39 3.99
CA TYR A 80 8.19 -9.32 3.07
C TYR A 80 8.64 -10.57 3.82
N VAL A 81 8.36 -11.75 3.26
CA VAL A 81 8.77 -13.03 3.86
C VAL A 81 9.56 -13.83 2.84
N GLU A 82 10.80 -14.16 3.18
CA GLU A 82 11.69 -14.99 2.37
C GLU A 82 12.03 -16.28 3.11
N ASP A 83 11.93 -17.42 2.41
CA ASP A 83 12.30 -18.74 2.93
C ASP A 83 13.74 -19.06 2.55
N GLY A 84 14.59 -19.19 3.55
CA GLY A 84 16.01 -19.53 3.39
C GLY A 84 16.23 -20.97 2.89
N GLN A 85 15.23 -21.84 2.96
CA GLN A 85 15.35 -23.25 2.54
C GLN A 85 16.56 -23.96 3.15
N GLN A 86 16.88 -23.64 4.40
CA GLN A 86 18.06 -24.13 5.14
C GLN A 86 19.42 -23.82 4.49
N LYS A 87 19.45 -22.77 3.64
CA LYS A 87 20.67 -22.35 2.94
C LYS A 87 21.02 -20.91 3.31
N GLN A 88 22.24 -20.73 3.79
CA GLN A 88 22.75 -19.41 4.17
C GLN A 88 22.79 -18.47 2.95
N GLU A 89 23.14 -18.97 1.78
CA GLU A 89 23.20 -18.19 0.55
C GLU A 89 21.85 -17.56 0.21
N ASN A 90 20.75 -18.28 0.42
CA ASN A 90 19.40 -17.76 0.19
C ASN A 90 19.07 -16.63 1.17
N GLN A 91 19.46 -16.79 2.44
CA GLN A 91 19.26 -15.73 3.44
C GLN A 91 20.12 -14.50 3.14
N ILE A 92 21.37 -14.69 2.69
CA ILE A 92 22.21 -13.57 2.25
C ILE A 92 21.56 -12.84 1.06
N MET A 93 21.01 -13.56 0.10
CA MET A 93 20.30 -12.95 -1.03
C MET A 93 19.05 -12.19 -0.56
N ALA A 94 18.26 -12.78 0.34
CA ALA A 94 17.08 -12.12 0.93
C ALA A 94 17.46 -10.81 1.62
N ILE A 95 18.51 -10.82 2.46
CA ILE A 95 18.99 -9.61 3.15
C ILE A 95 19.42 -8.54 2.15
N ARG A 96 20.14 -8.90 1.09
CA ARG A 96 20.53 -7.94 0.04
C ARG A 96 19.33 -7.35 -0.68
N THR A 97 18.32 -8.15 -0.94
CA THR A 97 17.05 -7.70 -1.54
C THR A 97 16.34 -6.73 -0.60
N PHE A 98 16.24 -7.03 0.67
CA PHE A 98 15.63 -6.15 1.67
C PHE A 98 16.35 -4.81 1.79
N ILE A 99 17.69 -4.83 1.75
CA ILE A 99 18.49 -3.59 1.74
C ILE A 99 18.23 -2.78 0.48
N GLN A 100 18.12 -3.41 -0.69
CA GLN A 100 17.81 -2.72 -1.95
C GLN A 100 16.39 -2.15 -1.99
N GLN A 101 15.46 -2.78 -1.28
CA GLN A 101 14.07 -2.34 -1.11
C GLN A 101 13.92 -1.28 0.00
N GLU A 102 15.02 -0.93 0.68
CA GLU A 102 15.05 0.07 1.75
C GLU A 102 14.06 -0.25 2.88
N VAL A 103 13.89 -1.54 3.25
CA VAL A 103 13.02 -1.93 4.36
C VAL A 103 13.50 -1.30 5.67
N ASP A 104 12.57 -0.93 6.57
CA ASP A 104 12.89 -0.30 7.85
C ASP A 104 13.53 -1.27 8.84
N TYR A 105 13.11 -2.54 8.80
CA TYR A 105 13.61 -3.58 9.70
C TYR A 105 13.86 -4.89 8.96
N ILE A 106 14.96 -5.55 9.32
CA ILE A 106 15.26 -6.92 8.88
C ILE A 106 15.20 -7.84 10.09
N VAL A 107 14.35 -8.86 10.02
CA VAL A 107 14.22 -9.92 10.99
C VAL A 107 14.80 -11.20 10.38
N LEU A 108 15.77 -11.80 11.06
CA LEU A 108 16.49 -12.97 10.58
C LEU A 108 16.38 -14.12 11.57
N ALA A 109 15.91 -15.29 11.10
CA ALA A 109 16.09 -16.58 11.78
C ALA A 109 17.26 -17.31 11.12
N PRO A 110 18.50 -17.19 11.63
CA PRO A 110 19.70 -17.57 10.89
C PRO A 110 19.86 -19.10 10.75
N VAL A 111 20.36 -19.53 9.60
CA VAL A 111 20.72 -20.95 9.34
C VAL A 111 21.98 -21.35 10.10
N THR A 112 22.94 -20.44 10.21
CA THR A 112 24.24 -20.64 10.84
C THR A 112 24.57 -19.52 11.82
N GLU A 113 25.43 -19.78 12.76
CA GLU A 113 25.92 -18.78 13.74
C GLU A 113 27.03 -17.89 13.18
N THR A 114 27.69 -18.30 12.12
CA THR A 114 28.88 -17.64 11.54
C THR A 114 28.76 -17.49 10.02
N GLY A 115 29.65 -16.69 9.42
CA GLY A 115 29.72 -16.53 7.97
C GLY A 115 28.75 -15.48 7.42
N TRP A 116 28.47 -14.42 8.20
CA TRP A 116 27.59 -13.30 7.83
C TRP A 116 28.37 -12.04 7.45
N ASP A 117 29.70 -12.13 7.26
CA ASP A 117 30.61 -11.02 6.93
C ASP A 117 30.47 -10.54 5.48
#